data_f96b3425673c7859f3b8c5d5f147e341
#
_entry.id   f96b3425673c7859f3b8c5d5f147e341
#
_cell.length_a   1.000
_cell.length_b   1.000
_cell.length_c   1.000
_cell.angle_alpha   90.00
_cell.angle_beta   90.00
_cell.angle_gamma   90.00
#
_symmetry.space_group_name_H-M   'P 1'
#
loop_
_entity.id
_entity.type
_entity.pdbx_description
1 polymer ?
#
loop_
_entity_poly.entity_id
_entity_poly.type
_entity_poly.pdbx_seq_one_letter_code
_entity_poly.pdbx_strand_id
1 'polypeptide(L)'
;TGGLVEKIELRTTTLRDFTGTTHIFQNGKVSSISNMTKEWSAMVFDIGVAYKEDVDHVMKVMQETGEKLINDPQFKNKIIEPLEIFGLDQFGDSAIVIKARLKTIPIEQWTIGREYRKRLKKAFDEEGIEIPFPHTTVYWGEEIKPLDLTLKK
;
A
#
# COMPACT_ATOMS: atom_id res chain seq x y z
N THR A 1 7.42 6.61 -18.31
CA THR A 1 7.52 5.13 -18.44
C THR A 1 8.58 4.64 -17.47
N GLY A 2 8.30 3.54 -16.77
CA GLY A 2 9.21 2.88 -15.83
C GLY A 2 9.39 1.42 -16.19
N GLY A 3 10.52 0.85 -15.80
CA GLY A 3 10.81 -0.56 -16.05
C GLY A 3 12.19 -0.97 -15.55
N LEU A 4 12.51 -2.24 -15.74
CA LEU A 4 13.85 -2.75 -15.47
C LEU A 4 14.79 -2.36 -16.62
N VAL A 5 15.93 -1.77 -16.29
CA VAL A 5 16.97 -1.46 -17.29
C VAL A 5 17.62 -2.77 -17.71
N GLU A 6 17.47 -3.13 -18.99
CA GLU A 6 18.09 -4.34 -19.56
C GLU A 6 19.44 -4.02 -20.19
N LYS A 7 19.56 -2.84 -20.83
CA LYS A 7 20.76 -2.47 -21.57
C LYS A 7 20.96 -0.96 -21.59
N ILE A 8 22.19 -0.52 -21.41
CA ILE A 8 22.62 0.86 -21.62
C ILE A 8 23.72 0.85 -22.68
N GLU A 9 23.49 1.56 -23.78
CA GLU A 9 24.43 1.74 -24.87
C GLU A 9 24.84 3.22 -24.99
N LEU A 10 25.75 3.52 -25.88
CA LEU A 10 26.25 4.90 -26.05
C LEU A 10 25.13 5.90 -26.42
N ARG A 11 24.15 5.49 -27.20
CA ARG A 11 23.09 6.36 -27.73
C ARG A 11 21.69 6.01 -27.22
N THR A 12 21.50 4.80 -26.68
CA THR A 12 20.18 4.30 -26.29
C THR A 12 20.22 3.58 -24.94
N THR A 13 19.12 3.67 -24.22
CA THR A 13 18.83 2.87 -23.02
C THR A 13 17.58 2.06 -23.27
N THR A 14 17.63 0.78 -22.97
CA THR A 14 16.52 -0.17 -23.12
C THR A 14 15.97 -0.53 -21.76
N LEU A 15 14.68 -0.33 -21.57
CA LEU A 15 13.93 -0.73 -20.38
C LEU A 15 12.89 -1.79 -20.76
N ARG A 16 12.59 -2.71 -19.85
CA ARG A 16 11.43 -3.58 -19.96
C ARG A 16 10.46 -3.28 -18.82
N ASP A 17 9.22 -3.01 -19.16
CA ASP A 17 8.17 -2.77 -18.18
C ASP A 17 7.57 -4.08 -17.63
N PHE A 18 6.63 -3.92 -16.68
CA PHE A 18 5.98 -5.08 -16.03
C PHE A 18 5.12 -5.91 -17.00
N THR A 19 4.65 -5.34 -18.11
CA THR A 19 3.87 -6.05 -19.14
C THR A 19 4.75 -6.83 -20.12
N GLY A 20 6.08 -6.69 -20.02
CA GLY A 20 7.06 -7.30 -20.92
C GLY A 20 7.38 -6.42 -22.13
N THR A 21 6.80 -5.23 -22.24
CA THR A 21 7.08 -4.31 -23.35
C THR A 21 8.48 -3.73 -23.22
N THR A 22 9.22 -3.75 -24.33
CA THR A 22 10.55 -3.15 -24.42
C THR A 22 10.44 -1.70 -24.90
N HIS A 23 10.99 -0.78 -24.10
CA HIS A 23 11.05 0.64 -24.41
C HIS A 23 12.49 1.04 -24.69
N ILE A 24 12.73 1.65 -25.85
CA ILE A 24 14.07 2.11 -26.28
C ILE A 24 14.07 3.63 -26.29
N PHE A 25 14.92 4.22 -25.45
CA PHE A 25 15.08 5.66 -25.31
C PHE A 25 16.40 6.14 -25.91
N GLN A 26 16.37 7.25 -26.61
CA GLN A 26 17.59 7.95 -27.01
C GLN A 26 18.16 8.70 -25.80
N ASN A 27 19.40 8.41 -25.39
CA ASN A 27 20.01 9.00 -24.18
C ASN A 27 19.99 10.53 -24.20
N GLY A 28 20.23 11.16 -25.38
CA GLY A 28 20.19 12.60 -25.51
C GLY A 28 18.81 13.26 -25.40
N LYS A 29 17.73 12.49 -25.38
CA LYS A 29 16.35 12.99 -25.20
C LYS A 29 15.81 12.78 -23.79
N VAL A 30 16.58 12.12 -22.92
CA VAL A 30 16.19 11.87 -21.52
C VAL A 30 16.53 13.10 -20.69
N SER A 31 15.51 13.79 -20.20
CA SER A 31 15.67 15.01 -19.39
C SER A 31 15.88 14.71 -17.90
N SER A 32 15.34 13.60 -17.41
CA SER A 32 15.47 13.17 -16.00
C SER A 32 15.36 11.66 -15.89
N ILE A 33 16.03 11.11 -14.88
CA ILE A 33 16.01 9.68 -14.56
C ILE A 33 15.69 9.55 -13.06
N SER A 34 14.68 8.73 -12.72
CA SER A 34 14.40 8.31 -11.34
C SER A 34 14.86 6.89 -11.15
N ASN A 35 15.82 6.67 -10.26
CA ASN A 35 16.28 5.33 -9.90
C ASN A 35 15.61 4.90 -8.58
N MET A 36 14.73 3.90 -8.66
CA MET A 36 13.97 3.38 -7.53
C MET A 36 14.70 2.26 -6.77
N THR A 37 15.89 1.89 -7.20
CA THR A 37 16.64 0.72 -6.67
C THR A 37 18.08 1.06 -6.30
N LYS A 38 18.43 2.35 -6.24
CA LYS A 38 19.77 2.76 -5.82
C LYS A 38 19.91 2.59 -4.31
N GLU A 39 20.80 1.68 -3.90
CA GLU A 39 21.12 1.33 -2.52
C GLU A 39 19.97 0.64 -1.75
N TRP A 40 18.78 1.15 -1.77
CA TRP A 40 17.58 0.58 -1.16
C TRP A 40 16.32 0.90 -1.99
N SER A 41 15.28 0.18 -1.70
CA SER A 41 13.93 0.41 -2.24
C SER A 41 12.93 0.51 -1.11
N ALA A 42 11.77 1.09 -1.36
CA ALA A 42 10.70 1.12 -0.37
C ALA A 42 9.33 0.84 -0.99
N MET A 43 8.46 0.26 -0.18
CA MET A 43 7.03 0.21 -0.44
C MET A 43 6.34 1.16 0.54
N VAL A 44 5.58 2.10 -0.02
CA VAL A 44 4.68 2.97 0.75
C VAL A 44 3.28 2.34 0.75
N PHE A 45 2.66 2.38 1.90
CA PHE A 45 1.31 1.87 2.14
C PHE A 45 0.40 3.01 2.54
N ASP A 46 -0.73 3.12 1.86
CA ASP A 46 -1.87 3.92 2.26
C ASP A 46 -2.96 2.93 2.68
N ILE A 47 -3.14 2.75 3.99
CA ILE A 47 -4.04 1.77 4.57
C ILE A 47 -5.30 2.47 5.04
N GLY A 48 -6.41 2.20 4.35
CA GLY A 48 -7.73 2.74 4.69
C GLY A 48 -8.46 1.85 5.67
N VAL A 49 -8.98 2.42 6.76
CA VAL A 49 -9.84 1.76 7.74
C VAL A 49 -11.09 2.60 8.00
N ALA A 50 -12.13 1.96 8.56
CA ALA A 50 -13.40 2.65 8.84
C ALA A 50 -13.22 3.77 9.86
N TYR A 51 -14.02 4.84 9.75
CA TYR A 51 -13.98 5.99 10.67
C TYR A 51 -14.23 5.66 12.14
N LYS A 52 -14.91 4.54 12.41
CA LYS A 52 -15.19 4.07 13.78
C LYS A 52 -14.01 3.42 14.47
N GLU A 53 -12.96 3.06 13.70
CA GLU A 53 -11.82 2.33 14.23
C GLU A 53 -10.91 3.23 15.08
N ASP A 54 -10.35 2.66 16.14
CA ASP A 54 -9.33 3.32 16.94
C ASP A 54 -8.00 3.30 16.19
N VAL A 55 -7.54 4.50 15.80
CA VAL A 55 -6.31 4.70 15.02
C VAL A 55 -5.08 4.13 15.71
N ASP A 56 -4.99 4.29 17.05
CA ASP A 56 -3.83 3.82 17.82
C ASP A 56 -3.80 2.28 17.86
N HIS A 57 -4.97 1.65 18.02
CA HIS A 57 -5.09 0.19 17.93
C HIS A 57 -4.73 -0.32 16.54
N VAL A 58 -5.22 0.33 15.47
CA VAL A 58 -4.88 -0.03 14.08
C VAL A 58 -3.39 0.07 13.84
N MET A 59 -2.75 1.18 14.24
CA MET A 59 -1.30 1.36 14.09
C MET A 59 -0.51 0.30 14.84
N LYS A 60 -0.96 -0.10 16.03
CA LYS A 60 -0.35 -1.18 16.81
C LYS A 60 -0.40 -2.50 16.06
N VAL A 61 -1.55 -2.89 15.52
CA VAL A 61 -1.72 -4.12 14.72
C VAL A 61 -0.86 -4.09 13.45
N MET A 62 -0.75 -2.92 12.80
CA MET A 62 0.14 -2.72 11.65
C MET A 62 1.61 -2.95 12.04
N GLN A 63 2.05 -2.40 13.19
CA GLN A 63 3.41 -2.54 13.70
C GLN A 63 3.73 -4.00 14.04
N GLU A 64 2.87 -4.68 14.79
CA GLU A 64 3.03 -6.10 15.14
C GLU A 64 3.09 -7.01 13.91
N THR A 65 2.30 -6.69 12.88
CA THR A 65 2.32 -7.41 11.60
C THR A 65 3.65 -7.20 10.88
N GLY A 66 4.19 -5.98 10.90
CA GLY A 66 5.51 -5.66 10.37
C GLY A 66 6.63 -6.41 11.09
N GLU A 67 6.58 -6.48 12.41
CA GLU A 67 7.55 -7.22 13.23
C GLU A 67 7.52 -8.73 12.97
N LYS A 68 6.33 -9.31 12.83
CA LYS A 68 6.18 -10.73 12.43
C LYS A 68 6.78 -11.00 11.05
N LEU A 69 6.65 -10.06 10.11
CA LEU A 69 7.22 -10.18 8.77
C LEU A 69 8.76 -10.09 8.78
N ILE A 70 9.33 -9.14 9.55
CA ILE A 70 10.78 -8.95 9.67
C ILE A 70 11.46 -10.14 10.34
N ASN A 71 10.79 -10.77 11.31
CA ASN A 71 11.31 -11.92 12.02
C ASN A 71 11.14 -13.25 11.26
N ASP A 72 10.43 -13.25 10.13
CA ASP A 72 10.25 -14.41 9.29
C ASP A 72 11.56 -14.74 8.55
N PRO A 73 12.12 -15.95 8.70
CA PRO A 73 13.37 -16.36 8.05
C PRO A 73 13.40 -16.16 6.53
N GLN A 74 12.22 -16.24 5.89
CA GLN A 74 12.09 -16.08 4.44
C GLN A 74 12.29 -14.62 3.99
N PHE A 75 11.97 -13.65 4.85
CA PHE A 75 11.94 -12.23 4.50
C PHE A 75 12.95 -11.37 5.26
N LYS A 76 13.50 -11.87 6.38
CA LYS A 76 14.42 -11.15 7.26
C LYS A 76 15.57 -10.48 6.52
N ASN A 77 16.19 -11.18 5.56
CA ASN A 77 17.33 -10.66 4.82
C ASN A 77 16.96 -9.70 3.69
N LYS A 78 15.67 -9.48 3.45
CA LYS A 78 15.13 -8.62 2.38
C LYS A 78 14.60 -7.30 2.90
N ILE A 79 14.40 -7.17 4.19
CA ILE A 79 13.91 -5.97 4.87
C ILE A 79 15.08 -5.31 5.57
N ILE A 80 15.27 -4.01 5.33
CA ILE A 80 16.42 -3.26 5.86
C ILE A 80 16.10 -2.64 7.22
N GLU A 81 14.88 -2.10 7.36
CA GLU A 81 14.46 -1.40 8.56
C GLU A 81 13.05 -1.87 8.97
N PRO A 82 12.69 -1.77 10.26
CA PRO A 82 11.33 -2.00 10.71
C PRO A 82 10.29 -1.15 9.95
N LEU A 83 9.02 -1.58 10.01
CA LEU A 83 7.92 -0.79 9.47
C LEU A 83 7.90 0.59 10.12
N GLU A 84 7.97 1.63 9.31
CA GLU A 84 7.83 3.02 9.74
C GLU A 84 6.39 3.48 9.51
N ILE A 85 5.67 3.79 10.58
CA ILE A 85 4.31 4.32 10.50
C ILE A 85 4.39 5.83 10.66
N PHE A 86 3.94 6.58 9.65
CA PHE A 86 3.91 8.05 9.69
C PHE A 86 2.69 8.59 10.44
N GLY A 87 1.66 7.75 10.63
CA GLY A 87 0.43 8.10 11.32
C GLY A 87 -0.77 8.26 10.38
N LEU A 88 -1.82 8.91 10.91
CA LEU A 88 -3.02 9.27 10.14
C LEU A 88 -2.66 10.35 9.13
N ASP A 89 -2.74 10.03 7.84
CA ASP A 89 -2.30 10.89 6.75
C ASP A 89 -3.48 11.67 6.12
N GLN A 90 -4.64 11.01 6.01
CA GLN A 90 -5.75 11.60 5.28
C GLN A 90 -7.11 11.12 5.83
N PHE A 91 -8.09 12.04 5.79
CA PHE A 91 -9.51 11.73 5.93
C PHE A 91 -10.10 11.61 4.53
N GLY A 92 -10.40 10.38 4.10
CA GLY A 92 -11.02 10.10 2.80
C GLY A 92 -12.55 10.06 2.88
N ASP A 93 -13.22 9.90 1.75
CA ASP A 93 -14.69 9.95 1.67
C ASP A 93 -15.37 8.83 2.49
N SER A 94 -14.76 7.66 2.59
CA SER A 94 -15.33 6.51 3.32
C SER A 94 -14.35 5.84 4.28
N ALA A 95 -13.11 6.32 4.35
CA ALA A 95 -12.04 5.74 5.14
C ALA A 95 -11.12 6.82 5.71
N ILE A 96 -10.51 6.54 6.85
CA ILE A 96 -9.32 7.24 7.31
C ILE A 96 -8.09 6.48 6.79
N VAL A 97 -7.07 7.20 6.36
CA VAL A 97 -5.89 6.62 5.73
C VAL A 97 -4.68 6.76 6.63
N ILE A 98 -4.07 5.64 6.97
CA ILE A 98 -2.82 5.57 7.74
C ILE A 98 -1.69 5.29 6.76
N LYS A 99 -0.66 6.13 6.79
CA LYS A 99 0.52 5.99 5.93
C LYS A 99 1.64 5.27 6.64
N ALA A 100 2.23 4.30 5.95
CA ALA A 100 3.39 3.57 6.43
C ALA A 100 4.38 3.31 5.30
N ARG A 101 5.62 2.99 5.67
CA ARG A 101 6.69 2.66 4.72
C ARG A 101 7.49 1.46 5.22
N LEU A 102 7.87 0.60 4.29
CA LEU A 102 8.80 -0.50 4.56
C LEU A 102 9.98 -0.42 3.60
N LYS A 103 11.20 -0.32 4.14
CA LYS A 103 12.44 -0.32 3.36
C LYS A 103 12.93 -1.73 3.14
N THR A 104 13.32 -2.01 1.90
CA THR A 104 13.78 -3.32 1.44
C THR A 104 15.07 -3.20 0.65
N ILE A 105 15.75 -4.31 0.45
CA ILE A 105 16.78 -4.38 -0.57
C ILE A 105 16.16 -4.13 -1.96
N PRO A 106 16.95 -3.65 -2.94
CA PRO A 106 16.46 -3.34 -4.28
C PRO A 106 15.65 -4.48 -4.91
N ILE A 107 14.56 -4.13 -5.60
CA ILE A 107 13.64 -5.03 -6.34
C ILE A 107 12.66 -5.80 -5.45
N GLU A 108 12.95 -6.05 -4.18
CA GLU A 108 12.09 -6.83 -3.28
C GLU A 108 10.87 -6.06 -2.73
N GLN A 109 10.79 -4.75 -2.90
CA GLN A 109 9.71 -3.91 -2.36
C GLN A 109 8.32 -4.40 -2.75
N TRP A 110 8.14 -4.89 -3.98
CA TRP A 110 6.83 -5.38 -4.45
C TRP A 110 6.44 -6.72 -3.82
N THR A 111 7.40 -7.63 -3.69
CA THR A 111 7.18 -8.96 -3.07
C THR A 111 6.85 -8.79 -1.59
N ILE A 112 7.67 -8.04 -0.88
CA ILE A 112 7.48 -7.74 0.54
C ILE A 112 6.18 -6.97 0.76
N GLY A 113 5.89 -5.97 -0.09
CA GLY A 113 4.67 -5.17 0.01
C GLY A 113 3.39 -6.01 -0.17
N ARG A 114 3.37 -6.97 -1.08
CA ARG A 114 2.24 -7.89 -1.25
C ARG A 114 2.07 -8.83 -0.06
N GLU A 115 3.16 -9.37 0.47
CA GLU A 115 3.12 -10.27 1.62
C GLU A 115 2.69 -9.51 2.89
N TYR A 116 3.17 -8.28 3.10
CA TYR A 116 2.71 -7.43 4.19
C TYR A 116 1.21 -7.19 4.13
N ARG A 117 0.68 -6.75 2.96
CA ARG A 117 -0.78 -6.54 2.80
C ARG A 117 -1.60 -7.78 3.06
N LYS A 118 -1.13 -8.95 2.63
CA LYS A 118 -1.78 -10.24 2.87
C LYS A 118 -1.86 -10.57 4.38
N ARG A 119 -0.74 -10.40 5.09
CA ARG A 119 -0.69 -10.63 6.55
C ARG A 119 -1.51 -9.61 7.31
N LEU A 120 -1.44 -8.33 6.89
CA LEU A 120 -2.21 -7.26 7.51
C LEU A 120 -3.72 -7.48 7.35
N LYS A 121 -4.17 -7.91 6.15
CA LYS A 121 -5.59 -8.25 5.95
C LYS A 121 -6.06 -9.33 6.92
N LYS A 122 -5.24 -10.37 7.11
CA LYS A 122 -5.55 -11.44 8.06
C LYS A 122 -5.57 -10.93 9.51
N ALA A 123 -4.60 -10.12 9.91
CA ALA A 123 -4.54 -9.53 11.24
C ALA A 123 -5.75 -8.62 11.51
N PHE A 124 -6.18 -7.83 10.52
CA PHE A 124 -7.38 -6.98 10.64
C PHE A 124 -8.65 -7.82 10.80
N ASP A 125 -8.78 -8.93 10.07
CA ASP A 125 -9.91 -9.85 10.24
C ASP A 125 -9.94 -10.49 11.64
N GLU A 126 -8.78 -10.86 12.19
CA GLU A 126 -8.63 -11.44 13.52
C GLU A 126 -8.96 -10.44 14.64
N GLU A 127 -8.59 -9.17 14.45
CA GLU A 127 -8.82 -8.08 15.42
C GLU A 127 -10.16 -7.36 15.21
N GLY A 128 -10.93 -7.73 14.18
CA GLY A 128 -12.22 -7.11 13.86
C GLY A 128 -12.11 -5.69 13.31
N ILE A 129 -10.95 -5.29 12.77
CA ILE A 129 -10.73 -3.99 12.15
C ILE A 129 -11.36 -3.98 10.76
N GLU A 130 -12.27 -3.04 10.51
CA GLU A 130 -13.01 -2.94 9.27
C GLU A 130 -12.25 -2.17 8.18
N ILE A 131 -12.08 -2.82 7.02
CA ILE A 131 -11.69 -2.13 5.78
C ILE A 131 -13.00 -1.72 5.10
N PRO A 132 -13.33 -0.41 5.04
CA PRO A 132 -14.65 0.02 4.65
C PRO A 132 -14.89 -0.15 3.13
N PHE A 133 -16.13 -0.47 2.79
CA PHE A 133 -16.62 -0.29 1.44
C PHE A 133 -16.99 1.19 1.20
N PRO A 134 -17.12 1.64 -0.07
CA PRO A 134 -17.63 2.96 -0.36
C PRO A 134 -19.00 3.16 0.30
N HIS A 135 -19.14 4.21 1.12
CA HIS A 135 -20.40 4.56 1.77
C HIS A 135 -21.00 5.80 1.13
N THR A 136 -22.32 5.78 0.97
CA THR A 136 -23.10 6.95 0.55
C THR A 136 -24.17 7.22 1.61
N THR A 137 -24.16 8.41 2.18
CA THR A 137 -25.21 8.85 3.10
C THR A 137 -26.33 9.51 2.29
N VAL A 138 -27.53 9.00 2.41
CA VAL A 138 -28.72 9.57 1.76
C VAL A 138 -29.50 10.39 2.78
N TYR A 139 -29.61 11.71 2.55
CA TYR A 139 -30.45 12.59 3.34
C TYR A 139 -31.79 12.76 2.61
N TRP A 140 -32.88 12.46 3.30
CA TRP A 140 -34.23 12.81 2.83
C TRP A 140 -34.48 14.26 3.21
N GLY A 141 -34.84 15.10 2.26
CA GLY A 141 -35.01 16.57 2.44
C GLY A 141 -36.16 17.01 3.37
N GLU A 142 -36.86 16.06 4.01
CA GLU A 142 -37.90 16.29 5.03
C GLU A 142 -37.59 15.38 6.25
N GLU A 143 -38.27 15.63 7.38
CA GLU A 143 -38.08 14.86 8.62
C GLU A 143 -38.04 13.37 8.36
N ILE A 144 -36.99 12.71 8.88
CA ILE A 144 -36.76 11.26 8.74
C ILE A 144 -37.95 10.53 9.37
N LYS A 145 -38.89 10.08 8.56
CA LYS A 145 -39.90 9.10 9.00
C LYS A 145 -39.20 7.76 9.16
N PRO A 146 -39.33 7.09 10.31
CA PRO A 146 -38.74 5.76 10.48
C PRO A 146 -39.27 4.83 9.38
N LEU A 147 -38.36 4.11 8.72
CA LEU A 147 -38.70 3.10 7.72
C LEU A 147 -39.30 1.89 8.45
N ASP A 148 -40.62 1.72 8.38
CA ASP A 148 -41.26 0.51 8.86
C ASP A 148 -40.98 -0.65 7.92
N LEU A 149 -39.92 -1.41 8.23
CA LEU A 149 -39.61 -2.67 7.57
C LEU A 149 -40.48 -3.78 8.15
N THR A 150 -41.72 -3.90 7.71
CA THR A 150 -42.52 -5.11 7.95
C THR A 150 -41.98 -6.24 7.07
N LEU A 151 -41.20 -7.13 7.66
CA LEU A 151 -40.87 -8.41 7.06
C LEU A 151 -42.16 -9.22 6.95
N LYS A 152 -42.71 -9.33 5.72
CA LYS A 152 -43.75 -10.35 5.44
C LYS A 152 -43.09 -11.73 5.60
N LYS A 153 -43.61 -12.51 6.57
CA LYS A 153 -43.31 -13.94 6.72
C LYS A 153 -43.85 -14.70 5.54
#